data_2efc79d45b6e2905be237ed095bb3e6c
#
_entry.id   2efc79d45b6e2905be237ed095bb3e6c
#
_cell.length_a   1.000
_cell.length_b   1.000
_cell.length_c   1.000
_cell.angle_alpha   90.00
_cell.angle_beta   90.00
_cell.angle_gamma   90.00
#
_symmetry.space_group_name_H-M   'P 1'
#
loop_
_entity.id
_entity.type
_entity.pdbx_description
1 polymer ?
#
loop_
_entity_poly.entity_id
_entity_poly.type
_entity_poly.pdbx_seq_one_letter_code
_entity_poly.pdbx_strand_id
1 'polypeptide(L)'
;MTTTAEIQAHLSGGSWRMLEKLAMQMVSDAAAAAKCDFKPLLGGGTRLMLAMQHRISDDIDLFIRDPQWIGYLTPRLNDRFEPLIDAYDEGATSLKIKVPQGEIDFIVSMSLLGLESQQSAGCLFELEPVAEVLAKKLFYRGWALTPRDLFDWWCIETLLPSDQTHATPMAKLLAGRVGAIDAALKQMRGSPGAALVWQSIRAPVLPNLQHTVDWARQRLLDAFSS
;
A
#
# COMPACT_ATOMS: atom_id res chain seq x y z
N MET A 1 6.17 -6.61 21.17
CA MET A 1 5.26 -7.16 20.17
C MET A 1 3.98 -6.36 20.21
N THR A 2 3.44 -6.00 19.07
CA THR A 2 2.15 -5.31 18.97
C THR A 2 1.02 -6.30 19.23
N THR A 3 0.01 -5.90 20.01
CA THR A 3 -1.15 -6.73 20.32
C THR A 3 -2.31 -6.47 19.34
N THR A 4 -3.25 -7.40 19.24
CA THR A 4 -4.48 -7.18 18.47
C THR A 4 -5.28 -5.97 19.01
N ALA A 5 -5.27 -5.75 20.33
CA ALA A 5 -5.94 -4.61 20.94
C ALA A 5 -5.32 -3.26 20.51
N GLU A 6 -3.98 -3.19 20.38
CA GLU A 6 -3.29 -2.01 19.88
C GLU A 6 -3.63 -1.73 18.40
N ILE A 7 -3.76 -2.78 17.58
CA ILE A 7 -4.21 -2.61 16.19
C ILE A 7 -5.65 -2.08 16.16
N GLN A 8 -6.55 -2.61 16.97
CA GLN A 8 -7.94 -2.12 17.05
C GLN A 8 -8.02 -0.66 17.51
N ALA A 9 -7.23 -0.28 18.50
CA ALA A 9 -7.12 1.11 18.94
C ALA A 9 -6.58 2.01 17.80
N HIS A 10 -5.58 1.54 17.07
CA HIS A 10 -5.01 2.27 15.93
C HIS A 10 -5.99 2.39 14.75
N LEU A 11 -6.78 1.36 14.46
CA LEU A 11 -7.86 1.42 13.45
C LEU A 11 -8.90 2.50 13.78
N SER A 12 -9.22 2.67 15.06
CA SER A 12 -10.24 3.63 15.52
C SER A 12 -9.74 5.07 15.61
N GLY A 13 -8.48 5.28 16.03
CA GLY A 13 -7.96 6.61 16.37
C GLY A 13 -6.47 6.81 16.07
N GLY A 14 -5.85 5.98 15.24
CA GLY A 14 -4.44 6.12 14.86
C GLY A 14 -4.16 7.34 13.98
N SER A 15 -2.87 7.64 13.79
CA SER A 15 -2.38 8.77 12.98
C SER A 15 -2.96 8.80 11.58
N TRP A 16 -3.14 7.65 10.95
CA TRP A 16 -3.70 7.53 9.60
C TRP A 16 -5.09 8.17 9.45
N ARG A 17 -5.89 8.25 10.53
CA ARG A 17 -7.20 8.92 10.53
C ARG A 17 -7.07 10.44 10.37
N MET A 18 -6.01 11.03 10.92
CA MET A 18 -5.73 12.44 10.73
C MET A 18 -5.23 12.72 9.32
N LEU A 19 -4.38 11.83 8.79
CA LEU A 19 -3.90 11.89 7.41
C LEU A 19 -5.05 11.74 6.41
N GLU A 20 -5.98 10.81 6.66
CA GLU A 20 -7.17 10.59 5.84
C GLU A 20 -8.03 11.86 5.75
N LYS A 21 -8.26 12.54 6.87
CA LYS A 21 -9.03 13.79 6.91
C LYS A 21 -8.32 14.92 6.16
N LEU A 22 -7.01 15.07 6.36
CA LEU A 22 -6.22 16.06 5.65
C LEU A 22 -6.22 15.81 4.14
N ALA A 23 -5.97 14.58 3.73
CA ALA A 23 -6.00 14.17 2.33
C ALA A 23 -7.39 14.41 1.69
N MET A 24 -8.49 14.14 2.42
CA MET A 24 -9.84 14.42 1.93
C MET A 24 -10.09 15.92 1.72
N GLN A 25 -9.55 16.78 2.58
CA GLN A 25 -9.61 18.22 2.37
C GLN A 25 -8.84 18.64 1.11
N MET A 26 -7.63 18.10 0.92
CA MET A 26 -6.83 18.38 -0.29
C MET A 26 -7.54 17.90 -1.55
N VAL A 27 -8.13 16.71 -1.52
CA VAL A 27 -8.91 16.14 -2.64
C VAL A 27 -10.13 16.99 -2.95
N SER A 28 -10.84 17.46 -1.93
CA SER A 28 -12.01 18.32 -2.09
C SER A 28 -11.66 19.67 -2.69
N ASP A 29 -10.55 20.28 -2.26
CA ASP A 29 -10.06 21.54 -2.82
C ASP A 29 -9.60 21.36 -4.28
N ALA A 30 -8.89 20.27 -4.58
CA ALA A 30 -8.47 19.95 -5.94
C ALA A 30 -9.66 19.74 -6.89
N ALA A 31 -10.68 19.00 -6.46
CA ALA A 31 -11.91 18.78 -7.21
C ALA A 31 -12.66 20.10 -7.47
N ALA A 32 -12.76 20.96 -6.46
CA ALA A 32 -13.38 22.28 -6.58
C ALA A 32 -12.63 23.18 -7.57
N ALA A 33 -11.29 23.21 -7.51
CA ALA A 33 -10.44 23.99 -8.41
C ALA A 33 -10.55 23.48 -9.85
N ALA A 34 -10.55 22.17 -10.06
CA ALA A 34 -10.69 21.53 -11.37
C ALA A 34 -12.13 21.57 -11.90
N LYS A 35 -13.13 21.84 -11.05
CA LYS A 35 -14.57 21.74 -11.36
C LYS A 35 -14.95 20.36 -11.91
N CYS A 36 -14.34 19.32 -11.38
CA CYS A 36 -14.47 17.93 -11.83
C CYS A 36 -14.42 16.98 -10.64
N ASP A 37 -15.13 15.86 -10.72
CA ASP A 37 -15.07 14.81 -9.71
C ASP A 37 -13.68 14.20 -9.62
N PHE A 38 -13.18 14.06 -8.40
CA PHE A 38 -11.90 13.46 -8.11
C PHE A 38 -12.05 12.39 -7.02
N LYS A 39 -11.80 11.14 -7.39
CA LYS A 39 -12.00 9.98 -6.51
C LYS A 39 -10.75 9.10 -6.45
N PRO A 40 -9.75 9.48 -5.66
CA PRO A 40 -8.62 8.61 -5.38
C PRO A 40 -9.05 7.39 -4.56
N LEU A 41 -8.33 6.28 -4.70
CA LEU A 41 -8.57 5.05 -3.96
C LEU A 41 -7.54 4.89 -2.84
N LEU A 42 -8.00 4.58 -1.63
CA LEU A 42 -7.11 4.22 -0.53
C LEU A 42 -6.53 2.82 -0.75
N GLY A 43 -5.22 2.75 -0.89
CA GLY A 43 -4.46 1.53 -1.09
C GLY A 43 -3.39 1.31 -0.03
N GLY A 44 -2.28 0.71 -0.45
CA GLY A 44 -1.08 0.55 0.35
C GLY A 44 -1.24 -0.26 1.63
N GLY A 45 -0.38 0.03 2.60
CA GLY A 45 -0.32 -0.68 3.87
C GLY A 45 -1.55 -0.47 4.73
N THR A 46 -2.10 0.73 4.75
CA THR A 46 -3.30 1.08 5.54
C THR A 46 -4.53 0.37 5.00
N ARG A 47 -4.69 0.26 3.66
CA ARG A 47 -5.76 -0.56 3.08
C ARG A 47 -5.68 -2.03 3.52
N LEU A 48 -4.47 -2.60 3.56
CA LEU A 48 -4.26 -3.98 3.99
C LEU A 48 -4.50 -4.14 5.50
N MET A 49 -4.10 -3.18 6.32
CA MET A 49 -4.42 -3.14 7.75
C MET A 49 -5.94 -3.14 7.99
N LEU A 50 -6.69 -2.35 7.23
CA LEU A 50 -8.17 -2.33 7.31
C LEU A 50 -8.79 -3.68 6.96
N ALA A 51 -8.23 -4.42 6.01
CA ALA A 51 -8.76 -5.71 5.58
C ALA A 51 -8.44 -6.85 6.55
N MET A 52 -7.23 -6.88 7.09
CA MET A 52 -6.70 -8.07 7.76
C MET A 52 -6.31 -7.84 9.22
N GLN A 53 -6.14 -6.60 9.65
CA GLN A 53 -5.69 -6.24 11.01
C GLN A 53 -4.37 -6.95 11.39
N HIS A 54 -3.52 -7.17 10.40
CA HIS A 54 -2.31 -7.99 10.49
C HIS A 54 -1.11 -7.23 11.05
N ARG A 55 -1.07 -5.91 10.85
CA ARG A 55 -0.04 -4.99 11.37
C ARG A 55 -0.53 -3.56 11.43
N ILE A 56 0.16 -2.71 12.15
CA ILE A 56 -0.06 -1.25 12.14
C ILE A 56 0.55 -0.64 10.88
N SER A 57 -0.18 0.29 10.26
CA SER A 57 0.26 1.17 9.19
C SER A 57 -0.17 2.60 9.53
N ASP A 58 0.77 3.53 9.51
CA ASP A 58 0.53 4.93 9.90
C ASP A 58 0.25 5.83 8.69
N ASP A 59 0.91 5.57 7.57
CA ASP A 59 0.85 6.35 6.34
C ASP A 59 -0.38 5.98 5.50
N ILE A 60 -0.74 6.85 4.56
CA ILE A 60 -1.80 6.56 3.59
C ILE A 60 -1.28 6.70 2.16
N ASP A 61 -1.61 5.72 1.33
CA ASP A 61 -1.35 5.71 -0.10
C ASP A 61 -2.67 5.90 -0.84
N LEU A 62 -2.78 6.95 -1.65
CA LEU A 62 -3.95 7.28 -2.44
C LEU A 62 -3.62 7.13 -3.93
N PHE A 63 -4.26 6.16 -4.57
CA PHE A 63 -4.05 5.89 -5.99
C PHE A 63 -4.97 6.76 -6.84
N ILE A 64 -4.36 7.50 -7.77
CA ILE A 64 -5.02 8.37 -8.75
C ILE A 64 -4.74 7.85 -10.16
N ARG A 65 -5.65 8.10 -11.11
CA ARG A 65 -5.52 7.56 -12.47
C ARG A 65 -4.95 8.56 -13.46
N ASP A 66 -5.12 9.84 -13.19
CA ASP A 66 -4.71 10.92 -14.09
C ASP A 66 -3.60 11.76 -13.41
N PRO A 67 -2.40 11.85 -14.01
CA PRO A 67 -1.29 12.63 -13.46
C PRO A 67 -1.59 14.14 -13.36
N GLN A 68 -2.57 14.67 -14.08
CA GLN A 68 -2.95 16.07 -13.99
C GLN A 68 -3.38 16.48 -12.57
N TRP A 69 -3.90 15.55 -11.78
CA TRP A 69 -4.28 15.80 -10.39
C TRP A 69 -3.11 16.20 -9.49
N ILE A 70 -1.88 15.78 -9.82
CA ILE A 70 -0.68 16.20 -9.07
C ILE A 70 -0.59 17.72 -9.01
N GLY A 71 -0.84 18.41 -10.14
CA GLY A 71 -0.83 19.88 -10.21
C GLY A 71 -1.88 20.57 -9.34
N TYR A 72 -3.03 19.93 -9.11
CA TYR A 72 -4.08 20.46 -8.23
C TYR A 72 -3.86 20.12 -6.74
N LEU A 73 -3.09 19.07 -6.46
CA LEU A 73 -2.82 18.60 -5.10
C LEU A 73 -1.55 19.23 -4.49
N THR A 74 -0.61 19.68 -5.34
CA THR A 74 0.69 20.14 -4.87
C THR A 74 0.60 21.37 -3.96
N PRO A 75 1.28 21.37 -2.80
CA PRO A 75 1.34 22.55 -1.92
C PRO A 75 1.93 23.77 -2.61
N ARG A 76 2.77 23.57 -3.63
CA ARG A 76 3.35 24.65 -4.42
C ARG A 76 2.31 25.54 -5.09
N LEU A 77 1.12 25.01 -5.42
CA LEU A 77 0.03 25.74 -6.07
C LEU A 77 -1.16 25.99 -5.14
N ASN A 78 -1.14 25.44 -3.94
CA ASN A 78 -2.17 25.61 -2.92
C ASN A 78 -1.52 25.82 -1.54
N ASP A 79 -1.28 27.07 -1.19
CA ASP A 79 -0.63 27.51 0.04
C ASP A 79 -1.48 27.27 1.32
N ARG A 80 -2.77 26.95 1.16
CA ARG A 80 -3.69 26.67 2.27
C ARG A 80 -3.17 25.59 3.21
N PHE A 81 -2.49 24.58 2.67
CA PHE A 81 -1.98 23.44 3.43
C PHE A 81 -0.51 23.60 3.85
N GLU A 82 0.20 24.60 3.34
CA GLU A 82 1.61 24.83 3.63
C GLU A 82 1.93 24.86 5.14
N PRO A 83 1.13 25.51 6.02
CA PRO A 83 1.40 25.53 7.45
C PRO A 83 1.27 24.17 8.16
N LEU A 84 0.69 23.17 7.50
CA LEU A 84 0.47 21.82 8.03
C LEU A 84 1.51 20.80 7.53
N ILE A 85 2.34 21.21 6.54
CA ILE A 85 3.24 20.34 5.80
C ILE A 85 4.68 20.61 6.21
N ASP A 86 5.39 19.57 6.67
CA ASP A 86 6.81 19.67 7.00
C ASP A 86 7.70 19.67 5.75
N ALA A 87 7.34 18.84 4.77
CA ALA A 87 8.03 18.71 3.49
C ALA A 87 7.13 18.02 2.45
N TYR A 88 7.45 18.21 1.18
CA TYR A 88 6.84 17.40 0.11
C TYR A 88 7.86 17.07 -0.98
N ASP A 89 7.59 15.98 -1.71
CA ASP A 89 8.35 15.55 -2.90
C ASP A 89 7.38 15.37 -4.06
N GLU A 90 7.53 16.22 -5.09
CA GLU A 90 6.65 16.28 -6.26
C GLU A 90 7.35 15.68 -7.47
N GLY A 91 6.86 14.55 -7.93
CA GLY A 91 7.26 13.91 -9.18
C GLY A 91 6.18 14.01 -10.26
N ALA A 92 6.50 13.52 -11.45
CA ALA A 92 5.54 13.49 -12.57
C ALA A 92 4.35 12.55 -12.32
N THR A 93 4.54 11.52 -11.50
CA THR A 93 3.55 10.45 -11.24
C THR A 93 3.31 10.19 -9.75
N SER A 94 3.85 11.04 -8.89
CA SER A 94 3.64 10.93 -7.45
C SER A 94 3.80 12.26 -6.76
N LEU A 95 3.08 12.44 -5.65
CA LEU A 95 3.24 13.53 -4.71
C LEU A 95 3.24 12.95 -3.31
N LYS A 96 4.38 13.00 -2.66
CA LYS A 96 4.55 12.61 -1.26
C LYS A 96 4.52 13.84 -0.37
N ILE A 97 3.66 13.84 0.63
CA ILE A 97 3.51 14.92 1.60
C ILE A 97 3.85 14.38 2.99
N LYS A 98 4.74 15.06 3.69
CA LYS A 98 5.15 14.76 5.05
C LYS A 98 4.51 15.77 6.01
N VAL A 99 3.87 15.25 7.02
CA VAL A 99 3.30 16.02 8.12
C VAL A 99 3.72 15.40 9.46
N PRO A 100 3.57 16.07 10.60
CA PRO A 100 4.00 15.52 11.90
C PRO A 100 3.38 14.16 12.25
N GLN A 101 2.23 13.80 11.66
CA GLN A 101 1.51 12.56 11.95
C GLN A 101 1.92 11.39 11.05
N GLY A 102 2.65 11.62 9.96
CA GLY A 102 3.07 10.60 8.99
C GLY A 102 3.12 11.13 7.55
N GLU A 103 2.92 10.25 6.58
CA GLU A 103 3.04 10.56 5.16
C GLU A 103 1.71 10.33 4.41
N ILE A 104 1.43 11.21 3.44
CA ILE A 104 0.34 11.07 2.47
C ILE A 104 1.00 10.93 1.09
N ASP A 105 0.81 9.80 0.43
CA ASP A 105 1.31 9.54 -0.91
C ASP A 105 0.15 9.54 -1.93
N PHE A 106 0.13 10.50 -2.85
CA PHE A 106 -0.71 10.43 -4.05
C PHE A 106 0.11 9.80 -5.17
N ILE A 107 -0.36 8.67 -5.70
CA ILE A 107 0.41 7.84 -6.65
C ILE A 107 -0.41 7.62 -7.91
N VAL A 108 0.10 8.04 -9.05
CA VAL A 108 -0.54 7.76 -10.35
C VAL A 108 -0.33 6.28 -10.68
N SER A 109 -1.43 5.53 -10.72
CA SER A 109 -1.37 4.11 -11.04
C SER A 109 -2.68 3.62 -11.62
N MET A 110 -2.59 2.85 -12.70
CA MET A 110 -3.74 2.18 -13.29
C MET A 110 -4.11 0.93 -12.48
N SER A 111 -5.36 0.46 -12.64
CA SER A 111 -5.74 -0.88 -12.21
C SER A 111 -4.97 -1.91 -13.01
N LEU A 112 -4.42 -2.92 -12.36
CA LEU A 112 -3.65 -3.99 -12.99
C LEU A 112 -4.49 -5.25 -13.23
N LEU A 113 -5.48 -5.49 -12.37
CA LEU A 113 -6.37 -6.66 -12.42
C LEU A 113 -7.78 -6.30 -12.89
N GLY A 114 -8.10 -5.02 -13.01
CA GLY A 114 -9.42 -4.55 -13.45
C GLY A 114 -10.53 -4.76 -12.41
N LEU A 115 -10.18 -4.85 -11.13
CA LEU A 115 -11.14 -5.07 -10.05
C LEU A 115 -11.81 -3.76 -9.63
N GLU A 116 -13.09 -3.86 -9.28
CA GLU A 116 -13.87 -2.71 -8.80
C GLU A 116 -13.47 -2.30 -7.38
N SER A 117 -13.47 -0.98 -7.11
CA SER A 117 -13.25 -0.43 -5.78
C SER A 117 -14.33 -0.86 -4.78
N GLN A 118 -14.02 -0.78 -3.51
CA GLN A 118 -14.91 -1.19 -2.41
C GLN A 118 -15.26 0.00 -1.53
N GLN A 119 -16.51 0.14 -1.22
CA GLN A 119 -16.99 1.11 -0.22
C GLN A 119 -16.79 0.55 1.19
N SER A 120 -16.46 1.42 2.14
CA SER A 120 -16.39 1.06 3.57
C SER A 120 -16.96 2.19 4.41
N ALA A 121 -17.93 1.87 5.25
CA ALA A 121 -18.58 2.85 6.13
C ALA A 121 -17.62 3.54 7.13
N GLY A 122 -16.43 2.99 7.31
CA GLY A 122 -15.42 3.53 8.22
C GLY A 122 -14.32 4.34 7.55
N CYS A 123 -14.36 4.58 6.23
CA CYS A 123 -13.32 5.27 5.48
C CYS A 123 -13.91 6.43 4.67
N LEU A 124 -13.15 7.50 4.52
CA LEU A 124 -13.53 8.66 3.70
C LEU A 124 -13.32 8.40 2.21
N PHE A 125 -12.41 7.49 1.87
CA PHE A 125 -12.10 7.09 0.50
C PHE A 125 -12.68 5.71 0.18
N GLU A 126 -12.96 5.48 -1.10
CA GLU A 126 -13.16 4.13 -1.61
C GLU A 126 -11.85 3.33 -1.49
N LEU A 127 -11.99 2.04 -1.22
CA LEU A 127 -10.87 1.15 -0.97
C LEU A 127 -10.43 0.44 -2.25
N GLU A 128 -9.15 0.41 -2.51
CA GLU A 128 -8.60 -0.45 -3.55
C GLU A 128 -8.76 -1.94 -3.16
N PRO A 129 -9.13 -2.84 -4.08
CA PRO A 129 -9.17 -4.27 -3.80
C PRO A 129 -7.82 -4.79 -3.30
N VAL A 130 -7.84 -5.69 -2.31
CA VAL A 130 -6.60 -6.22 -1.71
C VAL A 130 -5.68 -6.85 -2.75
N ALA A 131 -6.23 -7.58 -3.71
CA ALA A 131 -5.46 -8.18 -4.79
C ALA A 131 -4.78 -7.13 -5.70
N GLU A 132 -5.43 -5.99 -5.96
CA GLU A 132 -4.79 -4.87 -6.69
C GLU A 132 -3.61 -4.29 -5.91
N VAL A 133 -3.73 -4.13 -4.58
CA VAL A 133 -2.61 -3.66 -3.75
C VAL A 133 -1.43 -4.61 -3.84
N LEU A 134 -1.66 -5.92 -3.74
CA LEU A 134 -0.61 -6.93 -3.89
C LEU A 134 -0.02 -6.92 -5.30
N ALA A 135 -0.88 -6.89 -6.34
CA ALA A 135 -0.46 -6.83 -7.74
C ALA A 135 0.48 -5.65 -7.98
N LYS A 136 0.14 -4.47 -7.49
CA LYS A 136 0.98 -3.27 -7.63
C LYS A 136 2.31 -3.41 -6.91
N LYS A 137 2.34 -3.95 -5.70
CA LYS A 137 3.59 -4.22 -4.97
C LYS A 137 4.51 -5.15 -5.77
N LEU A 138 4.00 -6.27 -6.26
CA LEU A 138 4.78 -7.26 -7.00
C LEU A 138 5.15 -6.77 -8.42
N PHE A 139 4.26 -6.06 -9.09
CA PHE A 139 4.46 -5.60 -10.46
C PHE A 139 5.43 -4.43 -10.55
N TYR A 140 5.24 -3.38 -9.76
CA TYR A 140 6.05 -2.15 -9.88
C TYR A 140 7.36 -2.23 -9.11
N ARG A 141 7.38 -2.92 -7.97
CA ARG A 141 8.58 -2.98 -7.12
C ARG A 141 8.99 -4.38 -6.68
N GLY A 142 8.50 -5.44 -7.34
CA GLY A 142 8.88 -6.82 -7.03
C GLY A 142 10.38 -7.08 -7.11
N TRP A 143 11.11 -6.38 -7.99
CA TRP A 143 12.57 -6.41 -8.09
C TRP A 143 13.31 -5.81 -6.88
N ALA A 144 12.63 -4.99 -6.08
CA ALA A 144 13.11 -4.36 -4.84
C ALA A 144 12.10 -4.59 -3.69
N LEU A 145 11.51 -5.78 -3.66
CA LEU A 145 10.48 -6.15 -2.67
C LEU A 145 11.01 -5.92 -1.25
N THR A 146 10.24 -5.23 -0.43
CA THR A 146 10.61 -4.96 0.95
C THR A 146 10.15 -6.09 1.89
N PRO A 147 10.77 -6.23 3.10
CA PRO A 147 10.27 -7.18 4.10
C PRO A 147 8.80 -6.94 4.50
N ARG A 148 8.34 -5.68 4.51
CA ARG A 148 6.92 -5.36 4.77
C ARG A 148 6.02 -5.87 3.64
N ASP A 149 6.44 -5.77 2.38
CA ASP A 149 5.68 -6.28 1.25
C ASP A 149 5.57 -7.80 1.27
N LEU A 150 6.66 -8.48 1.63
CA LEU A 150 6.66 -9.93 1.82
C LEU A 150 5.70 -10.34 2.94
N PHE A 151 5.70 -9.62 4.07
CA PHE A 151 4.80 -9.88 5.18
C PHE A 151 3.33 -9.67 4.77
N ASP A 152 3.04 -8.57 4.08
CA ASP A 152 1.71 -8.27 3.54
C ASP A 152 1.25 -9.38 2.59
N TRP A 153 2.11 -9.83 1.67
CA TRP A 153 1.79 -10.93 0.75
C TRP A 153 1.47 -12.23 1.49
N TRP A 154 2.32 -12.61 2.45
CA TRP A 154 2.07 -13.79 3.28
C TRP A 154 0.73 -13.70 4.01
N CYS A 155 0.42 -12.56 4.62
CA CYS A 155 -0.85 -12.34 5.30
C CYS A 155 -2.06 -12.41 4.36
N ILE A 156 -1.97 -11.83 3.17
CA ILE A 156 -3.06 -11.89 2.17
C ILE A 156 -3.40 -13.34 1.84
N GLU A 157 -2.39 -14.17 1.57
CA GLU A 157 -2.63 -15.57 1.18
C GLU A 157 -2.97 -16.51 2.34
N THR A 158 -2.65 -16.14 3.58
CA THR A 158 -2.93 -16.99 4.74
C THR A 158 -4.18 -16.59 5.52
N LEU A 159 -4.59 -15.33 5.45
CA LEU A 159 -5.71 -14.80 6.24
C LEU A 159 -6.97 -14.54 5.42
N LEU A 160 -6.86 -14.36 4.11
CA LEU A 160 -8.01 -14.05 3.26
C LEU A 160 -8.48 -15.27 2.47
N PRO A 161 -9.79 -15.34 2.15
CA PRO A 161 -10.32 -16.36 1.26
C PRO A 161 -9.65 -16.34 -0.12
N SER A 162 -9.51 -17.51 -0.74
CA SER A 162 -8.80 -17.69 -2.01
C SER A 162 -9.42 -16.90 -3.18
N ASP A 163 -10.71 -16.62 -3.15
CA ASP A 163 -11.40 -15.77 -4.14
C ASP A 163 -10.97 -14.32 -4.09
N GLN A 164 -10.43 -13.84 -2.96
CA GLN A 164 -9.91 -12.48 -2.80
C GLN A 164 -8.45 -12.34 -3.24
N THR A 165 -7.72 -13.41 -3.46
CA THR A 165 -6.30 -13.37 -3.87
C THR A 165 -6.12 -13.20 -5.37
N HIS A 166 -7.13 -13.57 -6.18
CA HIS A 166 -7.08 -13.49 -7.65
C HIS A 166 -5.80 -14.10 -8.26
N ALA A 167 -5.43 -15.30 -7.80
CA ALA A 167 -4.14 -15.93 -8.12
C ALA A 167 -3.89 -16.09 -9.63
N THR A 168 -4.90 -16.51 -10.42
CA THR A 168 -4.74 -16.72 -11.87
C THR A 168 -4.48 -15.43 -12.66
N PRO A 169 -5.28 -14.34 -12.51
CA PRO A 169 -4.95 -13.07 -13.15
C PRO A 169 -3.60 -12.51 -12.67
N MET A 170 -3.27 -12.68 -11.39
CA MET A 170 -1.99 -12.28 -10.82
C MET A 170 -0.83 -13.01 -11.50
N ALA A 171 -0.93 -14.31 -11.69
CA ALA A 171 0.08 -15.11 -12.38
C ALA A 171 0.34 -14.57 -13.80
N LYS A 172 -0.71 -14.34 -14.59
CA LYS A 172 -0.57 -13.78 -15.94
C LYS A 172 0.13 -12.42 -15.95
N LEU A 173 -0.24 -11.54 -15.01
CA LEU A 173 0.35 -10.20 -14.87
C LEU A 173 1.85 -10.27 -14.57
N LEU A 174 2.27 -11.21 -13.74
CA LEU A 174 3.64 -11.29 -13.22
C LEU A 174 4.57 -12.20 -14.02
N ALA A 175 4.10 -12.89 -15.07
CA ALA A 175 4.87 -13.89 -15.80
C ALA A 175 6.26 -13.42 -16.23
N GLY A 176 6.41 -12.18 -16.70
CA GLY A 176 7.72 -11.61 -17.08
C GLY A 176 8.55 -11.05 -15.92
N ARG A 177 8.07 -11.14 -14.67
CA ARG A 177 8.69 -10.51 -13.48
C ARG A 177 9.16 -11.52 -12.43
N VAL A 178 8.80 -12.79 -12.59
CA VAL A 178 9.11 -13.89 -11.64
C VAL A 178 10.58 -13.94 -11.28
N GLY A 179 11.47 -13.87 -12.26
CA GLY A 179 12.91 -13.92 -12.03
C GLY A 179 13.44 -12.75 -11.19
N ALA A 180 12.89 -11.54 -11.40
CA ALA A 180 13.29 -10.36 -10.64
C ALA A 180 12.76 -10.44 -9.18
N ILE A 181 11.53 -10.92 -8.99
CA ILE A 181 10.95 -11.12 -7.66
C ILE A 181 11.72 -12.21 -6.90
N ASP A 182 12.04 -13.35 -7.53
CA ASP A 182 12.85 -14.42 -6.92
C ASP A 182 14.24 -13.93 -6.53
N ALA A 183 14.89 -13.12 -7.37
CA ALA A 183 16.18 -12.53 -7.05
C ALA A 183 16.10 -11.60 -5.81
N ALA A 184 15.07 -10.75 -5.73
CA ALA A 184 14.86 -9.89 -4.56
C ALA A 184 14.61 -10.71 -3.28
N LEU A 185 13.83 -11.78 -3.35
CA LEU A 185 13.58 -12.69 -2.22
C LEU A 185 14.86 -13.39 -1.77
N LYS A 186 15.70 -13.86 -2.70
CA LYS A 186 17.01 -14.47 -2.39
C LYS A 186 17.93 -13.48 -1.67
N GLN A 187 17.97 -12.24 -2.15
CA GLN A 187 18.77 -11.19 -1.52
C GLN A 187 18.26 -10.88 -0.11
N MET A 188 16.93 -10.81 0.07
CA MET A 188 16.29 -10.55 1.36
C MET A 188 16.63 -11.61 2.40
N ARG A 189 16.70 -12.88 2.00
CA ARG A 189 16.91 -14.04 2.89
C ARG A 189 18.18 -13.93 3.74
N GLY A 190 19.26 -13.39 3.17
CA GLY A 190 20.55 -13.26 3.85
C GLY A 190 20.90 -11.85 4.32
N SER A 191 20.00 -10.88 4.15
CA SER A 191 20.27 -9.48 4.45
C SER A 191 20.04 -9.13 5.92
N PRO A 192 21.06 -8.68 6.67
CA PRO A 192 20.88 -8.17 8.04
C PRO A 192 19.93 -6.96 8.09
N GLY A 193 19.98 -6.08 7.08
CA GLY A 193 19.08 -4.93 6.98
C GLY A 193 17.62 -5.38 6.82
N ALA A 194 17.37 -6.41 6.00
CA ALA A 194 16.03 -6.98 5.86
C ALA A 194 15.52 -7.59 7.18
N ALA A 195 16.40 -8.27 7.92
CA ALA A 195 16.05 -8.82 9.23
C ALA A 195 15.66 -7.72 10.24
N LEU A 196 16.36 -6.60 10.26
CA LEU A 196 16.03 -5.45 11.12
C LEU A 196 14.67 -4.84 10.73
N VAL A 197 14.40 -4.64 9.44
CA VAL A 197 13.11 -4.15 8.96
C VAL A 197 11.99 -5.14 9.30
N TRP A 198 12.24 -6.46 9.12
CA TRP A 198 11.28 -7.49 9.50
C TRP A 198 10.89 -7.42 10.97
N GLN A 199 11.89 -7.34 11.87
CA GLN A 199 11.68 -7.24 13.31
C GLN A 199 10.97 -5.94 13.72
N SER A 200 11.07 -4.88 12.94
CA SER A 200 10.39 -3.60 13.19
C SER A 200 8.91 -3.60 12.79
N ILE A 201 8.42 -4.65 12.13
CA ILE A 201 7.01 -4.76 11.76
C ILE A 201 6.15 -4.86 13.03
N ARG A 202 5.23 -3.92 13.18
CA ARG A 202 4.31 -3.86 14.34
C ARG A 202 3.12 -4.76 14.10
N ALA A 203 3.30 -6.06 14.34
CA ALA A 203 2.32 -7.11 14.13
C ALA A 203 2.15 -7.98 15.39
N PRO A 204 0.97 -8.61 15.61
CA PRO A 204 0.73 -9.53 16.72
C PRO A 204 1.48 -10.87 16.54
N VAL A 205 1.60 -11.29 15.28
CA VAL A 205 2.30 -12.50 14.89
C VAL A 205 3.26 -12.16 13.76
N LEU A 206 4.52 -12.49 13.94
CA LEU A 206 5.56 -12.31 12.94
C LEU A 206 6.22 -13.67 12.67
N PRO A 207 6.01 -14.29 11.49
CA PRO A 207 6.63 -15.57 11.16
C PRO A 207 8.15 -15.42 11.00
N ASN A 208 8.86 -16.54 10.89
CA ASN A 208 10.29 -16.51 10.60
C ASN A 208 10.54 -15.97 9.19
N LEU A 209 11.43 -14.98 9.05
CA LEU A 209 11.73 -14.33 7.76
C LEU A 209 12.19 -15.35 6.70
N GLN A 210 13.14 -16.24 7.05
CA GLN A 210 13.69 -17.20 6.10
C GLN A 210 12.61 -18.16 5.59
N HIS A 211 11.77 -18.67 6.51
CA HIS A 211 10.64 -19.54 6.14
C HIS A 211 9.62 -18.82 5.25
N THR A 212 9.35 -17.53 5.53
CA THR A 212 8.43 -16.74 4.72
C THR A 212 9.00 -16.44 3.32
N VAL A 213 10.31 -16.21 3.23
CA VAL A 213 11.00 -16.09 1.93
C VAL A 213 10.91 -17.40 1.15
N ASP A 214 11.20 -18.54 1.79
CA ASP A 214 11.15 -19.85 1.12
C ASP A 214 9.72 -20.19 0.66
N TRP A 215 8.71 -19.87 1.49
CA TRP A 215 7.29 -19.97 1.13
C TRP A 215 6.94 -19.12 -0.10
N ALA A 216 7.34 -17.84 -0.12
CA ALA A 216 7.04 -16.93 -1.23
C ALA A 216 7.69 -17.40 -2.54
N ARG A 217 8.91 -17.91 -2.47
CA ARG A 217 9.61 -18.47 -3.63
C ARG A 217 8.92 -19.73 -4.16
N GLN A 218 8.46 -20.63 -3.28
CA GLN A 218 7.69 -21.78 -3.69
C GLN A 218 6.37 -21.37 -4.34
N ARG A 219 5.70 -20.36 -3.75
CA ARG A 219 4.44 -19.81 -4.28
C ARG A 219 4.61 -19.21 -5.68
N LEU A 220 5.74 -18.54 -5.95
CA LEU A 220 6.09 -18.11 -7.30
C LEU A 220 6.22 -19.27 -8.27
N LEU A 221 6.94 -20.33 -7.90
CA LEU A 221 7.13 -21.50 -8.74
C LEU A 221 5.80 -22.18 -9.05
N ASP A 222 4.95 -22.42 -8.05
CA ASP A 222 3.66 -23.08 -8.20
C ASP A 222 2.71 -22.30 -9.12
N ALA A 223 2.67 -20.97 -8.96
CA ALA A 223 1.78 -20.10 -9.74
C ALA A 223 2.20 -19.94 -11.21
N PHE A 224 3.48 -20.16 -11.53
CA PHE A 224 4.05 -19.88 -12.85
C PHE A 224 4.60 -21.12 -13.58
N SER A 225 4.48 -22.31 -12.96
CA SER A 225 4.83 -23.60 -13.58
C SER A 225 3.63 -24.24 -14.31
N SER A 226 2.47 -23.60 -14.27
CA SER A 226 1.23 -23.98 -14.93
C SER A 226 0.99 -23.13 -16.15
#